data_3ecbc3db7d56543aaa2d7931a4d3604f
#
_entry.id   3ecbc3db7d56543aaa2d7931a4d3604f
#
_cell.length_a   1.000
_cell.length_b   1.000
_cell.length_c   1.000
_cell.angle_alpha   90.00
_cell.angle_beta   90.00
_cell.angle_gamma   90.00
#
_symmetry.space_group_name_H-M   'P 1'
#
loop_
_entity.id
_entity.type
_entity.pdbx_description
1 polymer ?
#
loop_
_entity_poly.entity_id
_entity_poly.type
_entity_poly.pdbx_seq_one_letter_code
_entity_poly.pdbx_strand_id
1 'polypeptide(L)'
;MKRVIICLVAALMTFGAEAKITLPRLVGDNMVLQRNTEVNLWGEAAPSKKVTITTSWNDQTYRTTADKDGKWAVKVATTEAGGPYTITISDGEKVVLDNILLGEVWICMGQSNMEMPVGGFVYQPVENSAQYVSEANQWPDIRLFTVPRAPSSEPLYDTKGEWKTSSPASVAEGNWTWRISPRYRTARLTEKIKNITERTG
;
A
#
# COMPACT_ATOMS: atom_id res chain seq x y z
N MET A 1 23.27 70.07 -0.92
CA MET A 1 22.78 68.94 -0.09
C MET A 1 22.13 67.96 -1.04
N LYS A 2 22.86 66.90 -1.38
CA LYS A 2 22.40 65.83 -2.29
C LYS A 2 21.71 64.71 -1.47
N ARG A 3 20.43 64.51 -1.63
CA ARG A 3 19.70 63.40 -1.01
C ARG A 3 19.94 62.12 -1.83
N VAL A 4 20.68 61.19 -1.27
CA VAL A 4 20.86 59.85 -1.83
C VAL A 4 19.64 59.00 -1.39
N ILE A 5 18.79 58.64 -2.34
CA ILE A 5 17.71 57.66 -2.13
C ILE A 5 18.30 56.29 -2.34
N ILE A 6 18.50 55.55 -1.25
CA ILE A 6 18.91 54.14 -1.28
C ILE A 6 17.61 53.33 -1.46
N CYS A 7 17.33 52.85 -2.69
CA CYS A 7 16.31 51.86 -2.92
C CYS A 7 16.83 50.49 -2.46
N LEU A 8 16.36 50.06 -1.30
CA LEU A 8 16.59 48.72 -0.80
C LEU A 8 15.66 47.76 -1.55
N VAL A 9 16.17 47.15 -2.60
CA VAL A 9 15.46 45.99 -3.27
C VAL A 9 15.64 44.78 -2.39
N ALA A 10 14.65 44.54 -1.54
CA ALA A 10 14.53 43.28 -0.80
C ALA A 10 14.14 42.20 -1.82
N ALA A 11 15.12 41.48 -2.33
CA ALA A 11 14.88 40.23 -3.06
C ALA A 11 14.28 39.24 -2.07
N LEU A 12 12.96 39.11 -2.07
CA LEU A 12 12.26 38.00 -1.43
C LEU A 12 12.65 36.73 -2.20
N MET A 13 13.72 36.09 -1.74
CA MET A 13 13.96 34.70 -2.07
C MET A 13 12.88 33.90 -1.36
N THR A 14 11.77 33.66 -2.05
CA THR A 14 10.84 32.62 -1.68
C THR A 14 11.59 31.29 -1.84
N PHE A 15 12.17 30.79 -0.76
CA PHE A 15 12.50 29.38 -0.65
C PHE A 15 11.16 28.64 -0.73
N GLY A 16 10.74 28.28 -1.95
CA GLY A 16 9.68 27.34 -2.13
C GLY A 16 10.14 26.05 -1.46
N ALA A 17 9.54 25.70 -0.33
CA ALA A 17 9.65 24.35 0.19
C ALA A 17 9.12 23.45 -0.94
N GLU A 18 10.05 22.77 -1.64
CA GLU A 18 9.68 21.81 -2.67
C GLU A 18 8.97 20.68 -1.94
N ALA A 19 7.65 20.59 -2.10
CA ALA A 19 6.87 19.55 -1.44
C ALA A 19 7.31 18.22 -2.05
N LYS A 20 8.02 17.43 -1.26
CA LYS A 20 8.46 16.08 -1.61
C LYS A 20 7.24 15.19 -1.83
N ILE A 21 7.35 14.22 -2.75
CA ILE A 21 6.33 13.18 -2.93
C ILE A 21 6.01 12.52 -1.59
N THR A 22 4.73 12.53 -1.23
CA THR A 22 4.18 11.83 -0.08
C THR A 22 3.24 10.73 -0.56
N LEU A 23 3.41 9.54 0.01
CA LEU A 23 2.63 8.36 -0.36
C LEU A 23 1.73 7.94 0.81
N PRO A 24 0.49 7.50 0.52
CA PRO A 24 -0.35 6.91 1.55
C PRO A 24 0.22 5.57 2.00
N ARG A 25 -0.12 5.14 3.21
CA ARG A 25 0.42 3.92 3.82
C ARG A 25 0.19 2.64 3.02
N LEU A 26 -0.85 2.62 2.19
CA LEU A 26 -1.13 1.49 1.30
C LEU A 26 -0.16 1.41 0.11
N VAL A 27 0.49 2.51 -0.26
CA VAL A 27 1.48 2.57 -1.34
C VAL A 27 2.87 2.67 -0.72
N GLY A 28 3.52 1.55 -0.53
CA GLY A 28 4.80 1.49 0.18
C GLY A 28 5.56 0.20 -0.06
N ASP A 29 6.70 0.10 0.58
CA ASP A 29 7.53 -1.09 0.54
C ASP A 29 6.77 -2.34 1.00
N ASN A 30 7.16 -3.49 0.49
CA ASN A 30 6.57 -4.79 0.79
C ASN A 30 5.10 -4.96 0.35
N MET A 31 4.49 -3.99 -0.35
CA MET A 31 3.10 -4.15 -0.81
C MET A 31 2.96 -5.27 -1.84
N VAL A 32 1.75 -5.81 -1.93
CA VAL A 32 1.34 -6.68 -3.03
C VAL A 32 0.29 -5.95 -3.87
N LEU A 33 0.45 -6.02 -5.18
CA LEU A 33 -0.50 -5.48 -6.16
C LEU A 33 -1.22 -6.63 -6.86
N GLN A 34 -2.51 -6.45 -7.15
CA GLN A 34 -3.27 -7.44 -7.91
C GLN A 34 -2.62 -7.63 -9.29
N ARG A 35 -2.33 -8.88 -9.65
CA ARG A 35 -1.75 -9.27 -10.93
C ARG A 35 -2.74 -9.19 -12.09
N ASN A 36 -2.22 -9.13 -13.34
CA ASN A 36 -2.99 -9.21 -14.60
C ASN A 36 -4.13 -8.20 -14.69
N THR A 37 -3.93 -6.97 -14.21
CA THR A 37 -4.93 -5.92 -14.23
C THR A 37 -4.29 -4.53 -14.25
N GLU A 38 -5.10 -3.49 -14.22
CA GLU A 38 -4.66 -2.14 -13.93
C GLU A 38 -4.93 -1.82 -12.45
N VAL A 39 -3.90 -1.36 -11.74
CA VAL A 39 -3.99 -0.94 -10.34
C VAL A 39 -3.80 0.56 -10.22
N ASN A 40 -4.47 1.19 -9.27
CA ASN A 40 -4.26 2.58 -8.96
C ASN A 40 -3.07 2.76 -8.02
N LEU A 41 -2.15 3.65 -8.39
CA LEU A 41 -1.16 4.25 -7.49
C LEU A 41 -1.52 5.73 -7.31
N TRP A 42 -1.36 6.25 -6.09
CA TRP A 42 -1.71 7.62 -5.77
C TRP A 42 -0.83 8.17 -4.66
N GLY A 43 -0.79 9.48 -4.56
CA GLY A 43 0.00 10.19 -3.57
C GLY A 43 -0.18 11.70 -3.70
N GLU A 44 0.70 12.44 -3.05
CA GLU A 44 0.74 13.89 -3.08
C GLU A 44 2.11 14.38 -3.57
N ALA A 45 2.13 15.52 -4.23
CA ALA A 45 3.30 16.24 -4.70
C ALA A 45 2.98 17.75 -4.69
N ALA A 46 3.91 18.58 -5.09
CA ALA A 46 3.60 20.01 -5.28
C ALA A 46 2.48 20.18 -6.33
N PRO A 47 1.56 21.14 -6.14
CA PRO A 47 0.49 21.40 -7.10
C PRO A 47 1.02 21.60 -8.52
N SER A 48 0.33 21.02 -9.50
CA SER A 48 0.69 21.05 -10.92
C SER A 48 2.04 20.40 -11.26
N LYS A 49 2.68 19.71 -10.33
CA LYS A 49 3.93 19.00 -10.56
C LYS A 49 3.68 17.75 -11.41
N LYS A 50 4.53 17.51 -12.40
CA LYS A 50 4.52 16.28 -13.18
C LYS A 50 5.13 15.17 -12.35
N VAL A 51 4.44 14.03 -12.27
CA VAL A 51 4.88 12.84 -11.58
C VAL A 51 5.07 11.71 -12.59
N THR A 52 6.20 11.03 -12.51
CA THR A 52 6.53 9.86 -13.34
C THR A 52 6.64 8.64 -12.45
N ILE A 53 6.11 7.52 -12.93
CA ILE A 53 6.15 6.23 -12.23
C ILE A 53 6.76 5.20 -13.18
N THR A 54 7.85 4.57 -12.77
CA THR A 54 8.51 3.50 -13.54
C THR A 54 8.45 2.21 -12.76
N THR A 55 8.02 1.15 -13.43
CA THR A 55 7.82 -0.18 -12.84
C THR A 55 8.83 -1.17 -13.38
N SER A 56 9.48 -1.97 -12.53
CA SER A 56 10.54 -2.89 -12.94
C SER A 56 10.06 -4.22 -13.54
N TRP A 57 8.76 -4.53 -13.46
CA TRP A 57 8.23 -5.78 -14.03
C TRP A 57 7.97 -5.73 -15.53
N ASN A 58 7.87 -4.54 -16.11
CA ASN A 58 7.66 -4.35 -17.55
C ASN A 58 8.40 -3.14 -18.11
N ASP A 59 9.26 -2.47 -17.30
CA ASP A 59 10.05 -1.28 -17.64
C ASP A 59 9.22 -0.12 -18.22
N GLN A 60 7.93 -0.08 -17.91
CA GLN A 60 7.05 0.98 -18.40
C GLN A 60 7.12 2.22 -17.51
N THR A 61 6.97 3.37 -18.14
CA THR A 61 6.89 4.66 -17.46
C THR A 61 5.53 5.28 -17.68
N TYR A 62 4.83 5.50 -16.59
CA TYR A 62 3.53 6.18 -16.51
C TYR A 62 3.73 7.62 -16.09
N ARG A 63 2.84 8.51 -16.52
CA ARG A 63 2.91 9.94 -16.22
C ARG A 63 1.57 10.46 -15.79
N THR A 64 1.59 11.32 -14.78
CA THR A 64 0.43 12.06 -14.30
C THR A 64 0.85 13.45 -13.86
N THR A 65 -0.10 14.28 -13.48
CA THR A 65 0.16 15.63 -12.94
C THR A 65 -0.66 15.78 -11.67
N ALA A 66 -0.03 16.28 -10.60
CA ALA A 66 -0.72 16.62 -9.37
C ALA A 66 -1.74 17.73 -9.62
N ASP A 67 -2.92 17.62 -9.05
CA ASP A 67 -3.97 18.62 -9.15
C ASP A 67 -3.64 19.89 -8.34
N LYS A 68 -4.60 20.81 -8.24
CA LYS A 68 -4.47 22.06 -7.48
C LYS A 68 -4.28 21.83 -5.97
N ASP A 69 -4.71 20.69 -5.47
CA ASP A 69 -4.62 20.29 -4.06
C ASP A 69 -3.38 19.40 -3.82
N GLY A 70 -2.54 19.21 -4.86
CA GLY A 70 -1.33 18.41 -4.80
C GLY A 70 -1.55 16.91 -4.95
N LYS A 71 -2.78 16.45 -5.18
CA LYS A 71 -3.09 15.01 -5.29
C LYS A 71 -2.86 14.50 -6.70
N TRP A 72 -2.32 13.31 -6.81
CA TRP A 72 -2.15 12.63 -8.09
C TRP A 72 -2.60 11.16 -7.98
N ALA A 73 -3.05 10.62 -9.09
CA ALA A 73 -3.33 9.21 -9.25
C ALA A 73 -2.97 8.78 -10.67
N VAL A 74 -2.62 7.50 -10.82
CA VAL A 74 -2.30 6.90 -12.11
C VAL A 74 -2.65 5.41 -12.08
N LYS A 75 -3.13 4.88 -13.21
CA LYS A 75 -3.29 3.45 -13.41
C LYS A 75 -2.03 2.85 -13.99
N VAL A 76 -1.60 1.75 -13.38
CA VAL A 76 -0.40 1.00 -13.73
C VAL A 76 -0.78 -0.42 -14.08
N ALA A 77 -0.38 -0.89 -15.26
CA ALA A 77 -0.62 -2.27 -15.67
C ALA A 77 0.31 -3.24 -14.92
N THR A 78 -0.26 -4.30 -14.39
CA THR A 78 0.45 -5.39 -13.74
C THR A 78 0.51 -6.62 -14.66
N THR A 79 1.53 -7.44 -14.48
CA THR A 79 1.75 -8.68 -15.24
C THR A 79 1.41 -9.91 -14.39
N GLU A 80 1.87 -11.08 -14.79
CA GLU A 80 1.78 -12.33 -14.03
C GLU A 80 2.37 -12.19 -12.62
N ALA A 81 1.96 -13.09 -11.73
CA ALA A 81 2.48 -13.15 -10.37
C ALA A 81 4.00 -13.30 -10.36
N GLY A 82 4.65 -12.56 -9.50
CA GLY A 82 6.11 -12.57 -9.37
C GLY A 82 6.65 -11.44 -8.50
N GLY A 83 7.95 -11.30 -8.52
CA GLY A 83 8.72 -10.33 -7.74
C GLY A 83 9.90 -10.97 -7.01
N PRO A 84 10.62 -10.24 -6.17
CA PRO A 84 10.34 -8.84 -5.80
C PRO A 84 10.67 -7.84 -6.92
N TYR A 85 9.83 -6.84 -7.05
CA TYR A 85 9.98 -5.74 -7.99
C TYR A 85 10.19 -4.41 -7.27
N THR A 86 10.52 -3.37 -8.06
CA THR A 86 10.62 -1.99 -7.58
C THR A 86 9.68 -1.07 -8.36
N ILE A 87 9.26 0.01 -7.71
CA ILE A 87 8.55 1.12 -8.34
C ILE A 87 9.33 2.39 -8.03
N THR A 88 9.75 3.09 -9.06
CA THR A 88 10.38 4.40 -8.93
C THR A 88 9.36 5.49 -9.24
N ILE A 89 9.13 6.38 -8.29
CA ILE A 89 8.22 7.53 -8.41
C ILE A 89 9.07 8.79 -8.35
N SER A 90 8.87 9.74 -9.28
CA SER A 90 9.67 10.96 -9.32
C SER A 90 8.85 12.15 -9.78
N ASP A 91 9.06 13.27 -9.11
CA ASP A 91 8.62 14.61 -9.50
C ASP A 91 9.82 15.55 -9.79
N GLY A 92 11.00 14.96 -9.90
CA GLY A 92 12.32 15.57 -9.97
C GLY A 92 13.24 14.92 -8.94
N GLU A 93 12.76 14.67 -7.73
CA GLU A 93 13.38 13.76 -6.77
C GLU A 93 12.82 12.35 -6.91
N LYS A 94 13.61 11.34 -6.58
CA LYS A 94 13.19 9.94 -6.69
C LYS A 94 12.81 9.36 -5.34
N VAL A 95 11.67 8.70 -5.31
CA VAL A 95 11.23 7.79 -4.24
C VAL A 95 11.20 6.40 -4.85
N VAL A 96 11.90 5.45 -4.26
CA VAL A 96 11.92 4.05 -4.70
C VAL A 96 11.16 3.22 -3.68
N LEU A 97 10.21 2.44 -4.15
CA LEU A 97 9.50 1.44 -3.37
C LEU A 97 10.09 0.07 -3.71
N ASP A 98 10.48 -0.65 -2.66
CA ASP A 98 11.17 -1.93 -2.78
C ASP A 98 10.30 -3.10 -2.35
N ASN A 99 10.71 -4.30 -2.79
CA ASN A 99 10.11 -5.57 -2.42
C ASN A 99 8.61 -5.67 -2.76
N ILE A 100 8.23 -5.17 -3.93
CA ILE A 100 6.86 -5.22 -4.43
C ILE A 100 6.58 -6.60 -5.03
N LEU A 101 5.46 -7.19 -4.69
CA LEU A 101 4.99 -8.42 -5.33
C LEU A 101 3.77 -8.15 -6.19
N LEU A 102 3.66 -8.89 -7.29
CA LEU A 102 2.44 -9.04 -8.06
C LEU A 102 1.81 -10.39 -7.69
N GLY A 103 0.56 -10.38 -7.27
CA GLY A 103 -0.11 -11.60 -6.80
C GLY A 103 -1.61 -11.41 -6.60
N GLU A 104 -2.22 -12.25 -5.79
CA GLU A 104 -3.63 -12.12 -5.42
C GLU A 104 -3.78 -11.22 -4.19
N VAL A 105 -4.62 -10.21 -4.32
CA VAL A 105 -4.95 -9.30 -3.21
C VAL A 105 -6.29 -9.70 -2.61
N TRP A 106 -6.29 -9.98 -1.30
CA TRP A 106 -7.48 -10.39 -0.55
C TRP A 106 -7.89 -9.28 0.40
N ILE A 107 -9.16 -8.87 0.34
CA ILE A 107 -9.76 -7.96 1.32
C ILE A 107 -10.55 -8.80 2.31
N CYS A 108 -10.09 -8.84 3.55
CA CYS A 108 -10.71 -9.56 4.63
C CYS A 108 -11.49 -8.57 5.50
N MET A 109 -12.82 -8.66 5.46
CA MET A 109 -13.74 -7.77 6.16
C MET A 109 -14.67 -8.56 7.04
N GLY A 110 -15.12 -7.97 8.15
CA GLY A 110 -16.06 -8.63 9.05
C GLY A 110 -16.19 -7.90 10.36
N GLN A 111 -16.55 -8.65 11.39
CA GLN A 111 -16.73 -8.16 12.75
C GLN A 111 -15.57 -8.64 13.65
N SER A 112 -15.84 -8.87 14.93
CA SER A 112 -14.85 -9.24 15.97
C SER A 112 -13.91 -10.39 15.57
N ASN A 113 -14.40 -11.37 14.82
CA ASN A 113 -13.55 -12.49 14.36
C ASN A 113 -12.46 -12.07 13.38
N MET A 114 -12.64 -10.95 12.67
CA MET A 114 -11.59 -10.41 11.78
C MET A 114 -10.49 -9.66 12.56
N GLU A 115 -10.76 -9.31 13.80
CA GLU A 115 -9.79 -8.67 14.68
C GLU A 115 -9.07 -9.64 15.61
N MET A 116 -9.53 -10.90 15.65
CA MET A 116 -8.92 -11.92 16.49
C MET A 116 -7.45 -12.12 16.08
N PRO A 117 -6.49 -11.99 17.00
CA PRO A 117 -5.11 -12.34 16.74
C PRO A 117 -4.96 -13.83 16.40
N VAL A 118 -3.87 -14.21 15.76
CA VAL A 118 -3.58 -15.62 15.47
C VAL A 118 -3.50 -16.45 16.77
N GLY A 119 -3.00 -15.86 17.85
CA GLY A 119 -2.99 -16.48 19.19
C GLY A 119 -4.36 -16.58 19.85
N GLY A 120 -5.38 -15.93 19.33
CA GLY A 120 -6.69 -15.82 19.95
C GLY A 120 -6.78 -14.71 21.01
N PHE A 121 -7.95 -14.61 21.64
CA PHE A 121 -8.13 -13.75 22.81
C PHE A 121 -7.84 -14.54 24.10
N VAL A 122 -7.66 -13.84 25.22
CA VAL A 122 -7.30 -14.43 26.52
C VAL A 122 -8.21 -15.59 26.93
N TYR A 123 -9.51 -15.47 26.66
CA TYR A 123 -10.50 -16.51 26.98
C TYR A 123 -10.97 -17.33 25.77
N GLN A 124 -10.38 -17.10 24.60
CA GLN A 124 -10.71 -17.76 23.34
C GLN A 124 -9.42 -18.04 22.58
N PRO A 125 -8.56 -18.95 23.06
CA PRO A 125 -7.33 -19.28 22.38
C PRO A 125 -7.61 -19.98 21.05
N VAL A 126 -6.75 -19.75 20.08
CA VAL A 126 -6.83 -20.43 18.79
C VAL A 126 -6.02 -21.73 18.89
N GLU A 127 -6.67 -22.84 18.59
CA GLU A 127 -6.02 -24.14 18.55
C GLU A 127 -4.86 -24.15 17.53
N ASN A 128 -3.74 -24.73 17.90
CA ASN A 128 -2.51 -24.81 17.10
C ASN A 128 -1.92 -23.44 16.70
N SER A 129 -2.24 -22.37 17.42
CA SER A 129 -1.73 -21.03 17.12
C SER A 129 -0.21 -20.94 17.09
N ALA A 130 0.48 -21.59 18.03
CA ALA A 130 1.94 -21.63 18.09
C ALA A 130 2.55 -22.28 16.83
N GLN A 131 1.91 -23.31 16.29
CA GLN A 131 2.34 -23.95 15.04
C GLN A 131 2.17 -22.97 13.88
N TYR A 132 1.03 -22.29 13.74
CA TYR A 132 0.80 -21.31 12.67
C TYR A 132 1.81 -20.16 12.70
N VAL A 133 2.14 -19.67 13.89
CA VAL A 133 3.17 -18.64 14.05
C VAL A 133 4.53 -19.17 13.61
N SER A 134 4.92 -20.39 14.03
CA SER A 134 6.23 -20.97 13.66
C SER A 134 6.35 -21.26 12.16
N GLU A 135 5.26 -21.64 11.50
CA GLU A 135 5.21 -21.91 10.06
C GLU A 135 5.27 -20.64 9.18
N ALA A 136 5.12 -19.46 9.76
CA ALA A 136 5.04 -18.21 9.00
C ALA A 136 6.26 -17.95 8.09
N ASN A 137 7.46 -18.40 8.50
CA ASN A 137 8.67 -18.28 7.68
C ASN A 137 8.65 -19.13 6.41
N GLN A 138 7.76 -20.12 6.32
CA GLN A 138 7.61 -20.97 5.13
C GLN A 138 6.87 -20.23 3.99
N TRP A 139 6.31 -19.05 4.28
CA TRP A 139 5.45 -18.29 3.39
C TRP A 139 5.91 -16.84 3.24
N PRO A 140 7.16 -16.59 2.82
CA PRO A 140 7.72 -15.23 2.77
C PRO A 140 7.03 -14.30 1.77
N ASP A 141 6.29 -14.87 0.80
CA ASP A 141 5.57 -14.11 -0.21
C ASP A 141 4.19 -13.62 0.24
N ILE A 142 3.73 -14.05 1.42
CA ILE A 142 2.52 -13.49 2.01
C ILE A 142 2.83 -12.09 2.57
N ARG A 143 2.01 -11.13 2.19
CA ARG A 143 2.05 -9.76 2.69
C ARG A 143 0.80 -9.47 3.50
N LEU A 144 0.98 -8.78 4.60
CA LEU A 144 -0.07 -8.45 5.55
C LEU A 144 -0.18 -6.93 5.69
N PHE A 145 -1.39 -6.41 5.59
CA PHE A 145 -1.68 -5.04 5.93
C PHE A 145 -2.93 -5.00 6.82
N THR A 146 -2.79 -4.51 8.03
CA THR A 146 -3.91 -4.35 8.95
C THR A 146 -4.37 -2.91 8.96
N VAL A 147 -5.62 -2.68 8.53
CA VAL A 147 -6.27 -1.38 8.64
C VAL A 147 -6.86 -1.26 10.03
N PRO A 148 -6.38 -0.34 10.89
CA PRO A 148 -6.93 -0.15 12.22
C PRO A 148 -8.33 0.49 12.14
N ARG A 149 -9.12 0.30 13.20
CA ARG A 149 -10.43 0.96 13.31
C ARG A 149 -10.24 2.48 13.28
N ALA A 150 -10.92 3.13 12.36
CA ALA A 150 -10.95 4.58 12.23
C ALA A 150 -12.37 5.00 11.80
N PRO A 151 -13.29 5.25 12.73
CA PRO A 151 -14.61 5.75 12.40
C PRO A 151 -14.50 7.06 11.62
N SER A 152 -15.17 7.12 10.48
CA SER A 152 -15.23 8.32 9.65
C SER A 152 -16.58 8.38 8.93
N SER A 153 -17.16 9.55 8.80
CA SER A 153 -18.36 9.80 7.99
C SER A 153 -18.02 9.93 6.49
N GLU A 154 -16.76 10.16 6.18
CA GLU A 154 -16.29 10.36 4.81
C GLU A 154 -15.17 9.37 4.47
N PRO A 155 -15.00 9.01 3.19
CA PRO A 155 -13.86 8.22 2.76
C PRO A 155 -12.53 8.90 3.12
N LEU A 156 -11.62 8.15 3.73
CA LEU A 156 -10.30 8.66 4.09
C LEU A 156 -9.34 8.46 2.91
N TYR A 157 -8.49 9.47 2.67
CA TYR A 157 -7.45 9.41 1.65
C TYR A 157 -6.32 8.44 2.01
N ASP A 158 -6.01 8.32 3.28
CA ASP A 158 -4.97 7.45 3.83
C ASP A 158 -5.48 6.74 5.09
N THR A 159 -4.74 5.72 5.51
CA THR A 159 -5.00 4.96 6.73
C THR A 159 -3.71 4.83 7.55
N LYS A 160 -3.84 4.36 8.77
CA LYS A 160 -2.68 3.92 9.55
C LYS A 160 -2.38 2.46 9.22
N GLY A 161 -1.15 2.06 9.39
CA GLY A 161 -0.70 0.69 9.11
C GLY A 161 0.57 0.67 8.27
N GLU A 162 1.04 -0.53 8.03
CA GLU A 162 2.20 -0.79 7.18
C GLU A 162 2.09 -2.20 6.59
N TRP A 163 2.71 -2.40 5.44
CA TRP A 163 2.86 -3.71 4.87
C TRP A 163 3.93 -4.51 5.62
N LYS A 164 3.59 -5.72 6.02
CA LYS A 164 4.51 -6.66 6.69
C LYS A 164 4.67 -7.92 5.85
N THR A 165 5.89 -8.42 5.78
CA THR A 165 6.16 -9.76 5.25
C THR A 165 5.76 -10.80 6.30
N SER A 166 5.35 -11.98 5.85
CA SER A 166 5.04 -13.10 6.76
C SER A 166 6.28 -13.53 7.52
N SER A 167 6.19 -13.48 8.83
CA SER A 167 7.21 -13.95 9.77
C SER A 167 6.55 -14.33 11.10
N PRO A 168 7.19 -15.09 11.97
CA PRO A 168 6.65 -15.36 13.31
C PRO A 168 6.26 -14.09 14.06
N ALA A 169 7.08 -13.04 13.99
CA ALA A 169 6.81 -11.78 14.67
C ALA A 169 5.58 -11.06 14.09
N SER A 170 5.54 -10.86 12.75
CA SER A 170 4.41 -10.16 12.10
C SER A 170 3.09 -10.91 12.23
N VAL A 171 3.13 -12.23 12.23
CA VAL A 171 1.95 -13.09 12.37
C VAL A 171 1.46 -13.15 13.81
N ALA A 172 2.36 -13.16 14.79
CA ALA A 172 1.99 -13.12 16.21
C ALA A 172 1.27 -11.81 16.58
N GLU A 173 1.65 -10.70 15.94
CA GLU A 173 1.01 -9.39 16.10
C GLU A 173 -0.21 -9.19 15.19
N GLY A 174 -0.33 -10.04 14.17
CA GLY A 174 -1.34 -9.91 13.12
C GLY A 174 -2.70 -10.50 13.50
N ASN A 175 -3.70 -10.19 12.69
CA ASN A 175 -5.06 -10.69 12.82
C ASN A 175 -5.21 -12.10 12.21
N TRP A 176 -6.31 -12.75 12.56
CA TRP A 176 -6.71 -14.08 12.10
C TRP A 176 -6.69 -14.32 10.57
N THR A 177 -6.72 -13.27 9.78
CA THR A 177 -6.71 -13.33 8.31
C THR A 177 -5.50 -14.07 7.74
N TRP A 178 -4.36 -14.06 8.44
CA TRP A 178 -3.19 -14.83 8.05
C TRP A 178 -3.48 -16.34 7.94
N ARG A 179 -4.35 -16.88 8.82
CA ARG A 179 -4.70 -18.32 8.84
C ARG A 179 -5.43 -18.77 7.57
N ILE A 180 -6.10 -17.86 6.88
CA ILE A 180 -6.85 -18.17 5.65
C ILE A 180 -5.87 -18.41 4.50
N SER A 181 -4.78 -17.68 4.44
CA SER A 181 -3.85 -17.62 3.32
C SER A 181 -3.09 -18.94 3.03
N PRO A 182 -2.49 -19.66 3.99
CA PRO A 182 -1.71 -20.89 3.71
C PRO A 182 -2.54 -22.11 3.35
N ARG A 183 -3.76 -22.25 3.89
CA ARG A 183 -4.60 -23.43 3.68
C ARG A 183 -5.41 -23.39 2.38
N TYR A 184 -5.60 -22.21 1.82
CA TYR A 184 -6.34 -22.03 0.58
C TYR A 184 -5.38 -21.73 -0.56
N ARG A 185 -4.53 -22.71 -0.91
CA ARG A 185 -3.85 -22.67 -2.19
C ARG A 185 -4.90 -22.43 -3.28
N THR A 186 -4.84 -21.29 -3.87
CA THR A 186 -5.44 -20.67 -5.07
C THR A 186 -6.69 -21.34 -5.70
N ALA A 187 -6.80 -22.64 -5.75
CA ALA A 187 -7.88 -23.32 -6.50
C ALA A 187 -9.25 -23.35 -5.79
N ARG A 188 -9.29 -23.47 -4.44
CA ARG A 188 -10.57 -23.63 -3.72
C ARG A 188 -11.26 -22.31 -3.33
N LEU A 189 -10.52 -21.24 -3.17
CA LEU A 189 -11.12 -19.94 -2.84
C LEU A 189 -11.73 -19.30 -4.09
N THR A 190 -11.08 -19.42 -5.25
CA THR A 190 -11.63 -18.96 -6.53
C THR A 190 -12.98 -19.61 -6.80
N GLU A 191 -13.12 -20.90 -6.50
CA GLU A 191 -14.38 -21.64 -6.66
C GLU A 191 -15.46 -21.19 -5.66
N LYS A 192 -15.08 -20.85 -4.43
CA LYS A 192 -16.03 -20.41 -3.39
C LYS A 192 -16.49 -18.97 -3.59
N ILE A 193 -15.63 -18.09 -4.09
CA ILE A 193 -15.98 -16.70 -4.46
C ILE A 193 -16.83 -16.69 -5.71
N LYS A 194 -16.53 -17.52 -6.72
CA LYS A 194 -17.36 -17.70 -7.90
C LYS A 194 -18.79 -18.10 -7.52
N ASN A 195 -18.93 -19.02 -6.58
CA ASN A 195 -20.24 -19.47 -6.06
C ASN A 195 -20.97 -18.40 -5.22
N ILE A 196 -20.27 -17.43 -4.62
CA ILE A 196 -20.89 -16.30 -3.90
C ILE A 196 -21.35 -15.24 -4.91
N THR A 197 -20.55 -14.94 -5.92
CA THR A 197 -20.88 -13.97 -6.96
C THR A 197 -22.05 -14.44 -7.84
N GLU A 198 -22.15 -15.75 -8.10
CA GLU A 198 -23.25 -16.35 -8.86
C GLU A 198 -24.58 -16.47 -8.07
N ARG A 199 -24.54 -16.33 -6.72
CA ARG A 199 -25.74 -16.35 -5.86
C ARG A 199 -26.31 -14.97 -5.55
N THR A 200 -25.60 -13.90 -5.90
CA THR A 200 -25.99 -12.50 -5.64
C THR A 200 -26.27 -11.71 -6.92
N GLY A 201 -26.29 -12.38 -8.09
CA GLY A 201 -26.66 -11.80 -9.39
C GLY A 201 -28.12 -12.09 -9.78
#